data_355e9dd683b2c22ab1a1cbf682b0684d
#
_entry.id   355e9dd683b2c22ab1a1cbf682b0684d
#
_cell.length_a   1.000
_cell.length_b   1.000
_cell.length_c   1.000
_cell.angle_alpha   90.00
_cell.angle_beta   90.00
_cell.angle_gamma   90.00
#
_symmetry.space_group_name_H-M   'P 1'
#
loop_
_entity.id
_entity.type
_entity.pdbx_description
1 polymer ?
#
loop_
_entity_poly.entity_id
_entity_poly.type
_entity_poly.pdbx_seq_one_letter_code
_entity_poly.pdbx_strand_id
1 'polypeptide(L)'
;MPPAAAKWGLAAFVLLAGLGTALAEEPRIEPIRFARGQSGAEVAGGVVRGDRALYSLGARAGQTLTARIAAPERNAVFQIYAPGATARLADGMLEVAGTALPGAGETDDARSFTGRLPASGDYLIVVGGTRGNATYRLSVTIR
;
A
#
# COMPACT_ATOMS: atom_id res chain seq x y z
N MET A 1 -64.73 40.29 5.27
CA MET A 1 -63.53 39.82 5.98
C MET A 1 -62.82 38.77 5.08
N PRO A 2 -61.76 39.14 4.48
CA PRO A 2 -61.04 38.13 3.75
C PRO A 2 -60.43 37.10 4.67
N PRO A 3 -60.54 35.83 4.39
CA PRO A 3 -59.86 34.83 5.20
C PRO A 3 -58.36 35.02 5.05
N ALA A 4 -57.69 34.98 6.17
CA ALA A 4 -56.25 34.94 6.17
C ALA A 4 -55.81 33.70 5.39
N ALA A 5 -55.17 33.92 4.24
CA ALA A 5 -54.58 32.84 3.53
C ALA A 5 -53.46 32.25 4.37
N ALA A 6 -53.69 31.08 4.90
CA ALA A 6 -52.63 30.33 5.52
C ALA A 6 -51.61 29.97 4.43
N LYS A 7 -50.52 30.68 4.41
CA LYS A 7 -49.41 30.29 3.61
C LYS A 7 -48.78 29.05 4.23
N TRP A 8 -49.22 27.92 3.81
CA TRP A 8 -48.51 26.71 4.08
C TRP A 8 -47.21 26.78 3.33
N GLY A 9 -46.17 27.17 4.02
CA GLY A 9 -44.85 27.01 3.53
C GLY A 9 -44.60 25.51 3.36
N LEU A 10 -44.63 25.05 2.16
CA LEU A 10 -44.01 23.77 1.81
C LEU A 10 -42.53 23.90 2.17
N ALA A 11 -42.21 23.47 3.38
CA ALA A 11 -40.84 23.14 3.65
C ALA A 11 -40.51 21.95 2.73
N ALA A 12 -39.92 22.25 1.61
CA ALA A 12 -39.29 21.24 0.82
C ALA A 12 -38.16 20.67 1.70
N PHE A 13 -38.45 19.58 2.37
CA PHE A 13 -37.41 18.72 2.89
C PHE A 13 -36.67 18.21 1.66
N VAL A 14 -35.65 18.95 1.25
CA VAL A 14 -34.62 18.36 0.42
C VAL A 14 -33.95 17.34 1.35
N LEU A 15 -34.46 16.12 1.28
CA LEU A 15 -33.67 14.98 1.72
C LEU A 15 -32.46 15.00 0.81
N LEU A 16 -31.40 15.68 1.24
CA LEU A 16 -30.09 15.33 0.78
C LEU A 16 -29.91 13.90 1.28
N ALA A 17 -30.35 12.95 0.47
CA ALA A 17 -29.77 11.65 0.52
C ALA A 17 -28.29 11.89 0.24
N GLY A 18 -27.54 12.02 1.30
CA GLY A 18 -26.11 11.96 1.22
C GLY A 18 -25.84 10.62 0.55
N LEU A 19 -25.67 10.65 -0.75
CA LEU A 19 -24.93 9.62 -1.41
C LEU A 19 -23.58 9.68 -0.72
N GLY A 20 -23.47 8.93 0.38
CA GLY A 20 -22.19 8.57 0.89
C GLY A 20 -21.53 7.86 -0.27
N THR A 21 -20.80 8.60 -1.10
CA THR A 21 -19.75 8.01 -1.86
C THR A 21 -18.94 7.28 -0.83
N ALA A 22 -19.07 5.96 -0.81
CA ALA A 22 -18.11 5.14 -0.11
C ALA A 22 -16.78 5.58 -0.67
N LEU A 23 -16.10 6.47 0.04
CA LEU A 23 -14.72 6.81 -0.25
C LEU A 23 -14.03 5.46 -0.21
N ALA A 24 -13.55 5.00 -1.36
CA ALA A 24 -12.66 3.86 -1.40
C ALA A 24 -11.59 4.16 -0.37
N GLU A 25 -11.55 3.39 0.71
CA GLU A 25 -10.50 3.55 1.69
C GLU A 25 -9.18 3.32 0.97
N GLU A 26 -8.38 4.37 0.89
CA GLU A 26 -7.03 4.22 0.37
C GLU A 26 -6.25 3.31 1.32
N PRO A 27 -5.57 2.31 0.80
CA PRO A 27 -4.74 1.46 1.64
C PRO A 27 -3.62 2.29 2.26
N ARG A 28 -3.29 1.99 3.50
CA ARG A 28 -2.20 2.65 4.20
C ARG A 28 -0.87 2.21 3.59
N ILE A 29 -0.10 3.17 3.10
CA ILE A 29 1.26 2.96 2.61
C ILE A 29 2.21 3.64 3.59
N GLU A 30 3.08 2.86 4.20
CA GLU A 30 4.05 3.35 5.16
C GLU A 30 5.37 3.67 4.46
N PRO A 31 5.86 4.93 4.52
CA PRO A 31 7.14 5.25 3.93
C PRO A 31 8.29 4.65 4.74
N ILE A 32 9.23 4.02 4.05
CA ILE A 32 10.48 3.58 4.63
C ILE A 32 11.46 4.75 4.56
N ARG A 33 11.91 5.21 5.71
CA ARG A 33 12.84 6.33 5.82
C ARG A 33 14.16 5.85 6.37
N PHE A 34 15.25 6.27 5.73
CA PHE A 34 16.59 6.03 6.26
C PHE A 34 16.93 7.09 7.29
N ALA A 35 17.53 6.64 8.39
CA ALA A 35 18.12 7.56 9.33
C ALA A 35 19.24 8.35 8.63
N ARG A 36 19.47 9.56 9.10
CA ARG A 36 20.47 10.45 8.50
C ARG A 36 21.84 9.77 8.42
N GLY A 37 22.43 9.79 7.23
CA GLY A 37 23.73 9.16 6.95
C GLY A 37 23.67 7.63 6.78
N GLN A 38 22.48 7.03 6.83
CA GLN A 38 22.27 5.61 6.62
C GLN A 38 21.79 5.33 5.20
N SER A 39 22.22 4.21 4.64
CA SER A 39 21.79 3.71 3.32
C SER A 39 20.86 2.50 3.43
N GLY A 40 20.47 2.13 4.63
CA GLY A 40 19.59 1.01 4.91
C GLY A 40 18.62 1.31 6.04
N ALA A 41 17.54 0.55 6.06
CA ALA A 41 16.54 0.60 7.12
C ALA A 41 15.93 -0.79 7.32
N GLU A 42 15.43 -1.03 8.52
CA GLU A 42 14.67 -2.22 8.86
C GLU A 42 13.32 -1.81 9.42
N VAL A 43 12.27 -2.45 8.93
CA VAL A 43 10.92 -2.29 9.47
C VAL A 43 10.40 -3.64 9.96
N ALA A 44 9.76 -3.63 11.11
CA ALA A 44 9.10 -4.80 11.66
C ALA A 44 7.60 -4.64 11.53
N GLY A 45 6.91 -5.71 11.20
CA GLY A 45 5.47 -5.68 11.03
C GLY A 45 4.84 -7.05 11.15
N GLY A 46 3.54 -7.07 10.97
CA GLY A 46 2.75 -8.30 10.94
C GLY A 46 1.63 -8.19 9.91
N VAL A 47 1.33 -9.28 9.27
CA VAL A 47 0.17 -9.39 8.39
C VAL A 47 -0.68 -10.55 8.87
N VAL A 48 -1.99 -10.33 8.95
CA VAL A 48 -2.93 -11.42 9.17
C VAL A 48 -3.20 -12.13 7.85
N ARG A 49 -3.68 -13.34 7.94
CA ARG A 49 -4.01 -14.15 6.78
C ARG A 49 -4.90 -13.37 5.79
N GLY A 50 -4.46 -13.28 4.55
CA GLY A 50 -5.17 -12.60 3.47
C GLY A 50 -4.91 -11.09 3.37
N ASP A 51 -4.29 -10.50 4.37
CA ASP A 51 -3.90 -9.08 4.33
C ASP A 51 -2.51 -8.89 3.74
N ARG A 52 -2.22 -7.66 3.39
CA ARG A 52 -0.92 -7.22 2.89
C ARG A 52 -0.52 -5.91 3.55
N ALA A 53 0.78 -5.76 3.79
CA ALA A 53 1.36 -4.50 4.24
C ALA A 53 2.05 -3.81 3.07
N LEU A 54 1.88 -2.50 2.99
CA LEU A 54 2.39 -1.68 1.90
C LEU A 54 3.42 -0.69 2.42
N TYR A 55 4.55 -0.62 1.71
CA TYR A 55 5.62 0.33 2.00
C TYR A 55 6.00 1.09 0.74
N SER A 56 6.37 2.36 0.91
CA SER A 56 6.99 3.13 -0.16
C SER A 56 8.47 3.35 0.14
N LEU A 57 9.28 3.32 -0.90
CA LEU A 57 10.72 3.50 -0.81
C LEU A 57 11.19 4.42 -1.93
N GLY A 58 11.62 5.62 -1.57
CA GLY A 58 12.18 6.57 -2.52
C GLY A 58 13.58 6.17 -2.93
N ALA A 59 13.84 6.15 -4.24
CA ALA A 59 15.13 5.79 -4.79
C ALA A 59 15.36 6.44 -6.16
N ARG A 60 16.58 6.34 -6.67
CA ARG A 60 16.98 6.91 -7.96
C ARG A 60 17.37 5.82 -8.94
N ALA A 61 17.12 6.08 -10.21
CA ALA A 61 17.59 5.21 -11.29
C ALA A 61 19.09 4.94 -11.16
N GLY A 62 19.46 3.71 -11.37
CA GLY A 62 20.86 3.26 -11.33
C GLY A 62 21.37 2.83 -9.97
N GLN A 63 20.63 3.14 -8.88
CA GLN A 63 20.96 2.60 -7.57
C GLN A 63 20.67 1.10 -7.51
N THR A 64 21.36 0.40 -6.63
CA THR A 64 21.12 -1.02 -6.36
C THR A 64 20.32 -1.16 -5.08
N LEU A 65 19.18 -1.81 -5.19
CA LEU A 65 18.34 -2.16 -4.05
C LEU A 65 18.64 -3.60 -3.62
N THR A 66 18.86 -3.77 -2.32
CA THR A 66 18.86 -5.08 -1.69
C THR A 66 17.75 -5.10 -0.66
N ALA A 67 16.86 -6.07 -0.75
CA ALA A 67 15.75 -6.27 0.17
C ALA A 67 15.74 -7.69 0.69
N ARG A 68 15.44 -7.86 1.97
CA ARG A 68 15.28 -9.17 2.62
C ARG A 68 14.13 -9.13 3.59
N ILE A 69 13.38 -10.21 3.66
CA ILE A 69 12.36 -10.39 4.66
C ILE A 69 12.66 -11.64 5.48
N ALA A 70 12.62 -11.50 6.80
CA ALA A 70 12.77 -12.57 7.75
C ALA A 70 11.49 -12.74 8.55
N ALA A 71 11.04 -13.98 8.69
CA ALA A 71 9.90 -14.34 9.52
C ALA A 71 10.22 -15.65 10.24
N PRO A 72 9.82 -15.81 11.52
CA PRO A 72 10.14 -17.02 12.28
C PRO A 72 9.70 -18.31 11.59
N GLU A 73 8.56 -18.30 10.91
CA GLU A 73 8.00 -19.45 10.20
C GLU A 73 8.29 -19.43 8.70
N ARG A 74 9.10 -18.51 8.24
CA ARG A 74 9.45 -18.33 6.82
C ARG A 74 8.22 -18.21 5.91
N ASN A 75 7.19 -17.57 6.41
CA ASN A 75 5.89 -17.44 5.78
C ASN A 75 5.56 -16.01 5.34
N ALA A 76 6.54 -15.17 5.17
CA ALA A 76 6.40 -13.83 4.62
C ALA A 76 7.21 -13.68 3.34
N VAL A 77 6.62 -13.04 2.36
CA VAL A 77 7.22 -12.75 1.05
C VAL A 77 6.92 -11.30 0.67
N PHE A 78 7.61 -10.78 -0.32
CA PHE A 78 7.36 -9.44 -0.82
C PHE A 78 7.35 -9.37 -2.34
N GLN A 79 6.74 -8.30 -2.83
CA GLN A 79 6.78 -7.86 -4.22
C GLN A 79 7.31 -6.43 -4.24
N ILE A 80 8.01 -6.06 -5.31
CA ILE A 80 8.53 -4.71 -5.50
C ILE A 80 8.06 -4.20 -6.86
N TYR A 81 7.35 -3.08 -6.85
CA TYR A 81 6.86 -2.42 -8.04
C TYR A 81 7.63 -1.14 -8.31
N ALA A 82 7.94 -0.90 -9.57
CA ALA A 82 8.56 0.35 -10.03
C ALA A 82 7.67 1.57 -9.78
N PRO A 83 8.24 2.79 -9.78
CA PRO A 83 7.46 4.01 -9.62
C PRO A 83 6.29 4.10 -10.61
N GLY A 84 5.17 4.64 -10.15
CA GLY A 84 3.91 4.70 -10.90
C GLY A 84 2.93 3.60 -10.56
N ALA A 85 3.31 2.63 -9.72
CA ALA A 85 2.38 1.62 -9.23
C ALA A 85 1.29 2.24 -8.37
N THR A 86 0.11 1.66 -8.43
CA THR A 86 -1.05 2.09 -7.64
C THR A 86 -1.56 0.94 -6.78
N ALA A 87 -2.07 1.29 -5.61
CA ALA A 87 -2.72 0.36 -4.71
C ALA A 87 -4.06 0.95 -4.29
N ARG A 88 -5.10 0.14 -4.34
CA ARG A 88 -6.45 0.54 -3.94
C ARG A 88 -7.18 -0.62 -3.28
N LEU A 89 -8.18 -0.30 -2.48
CA LEU A 89 -9.11 -1.27 -1.95
C LEU A 89 -10.37 -1.28 -2.83
N ALA A 90 -10.67 -2.42 -3.42
CA ALA A 90 -11.89 -2.66 -4.17
C ALA A 90 -12.66 -3.79 -3.46
N ASP A 91 -13.87 -3.47 -3.00
CA ASP A 91 -14.71 -4.41 -2.23
C ASP A 91 -13.96 -5.05 -1.03
N GLY A 92 -13.15 -4.26 -0.35
CA GLY A 92 -12.33 -4.71 0.79
C GLY A 92 -11.10 -5.53 0.40
N MET A 93 -10.86 -5.72 -0.89
CA MET A 93 -9.69 -6.43 -1.40
C MET A 93 -8.65 -5.46 -1.95
N LEU A 94 -7.39 -5.71 -1.61
CA LEU A 94 -6.29 -4.91 -2.12
C LEU A 94 -5.99 -5.28 -3.57
N GLU A 95 -6.05 -4.28 -4.43
CA GLU A 95 -5.60 -4.37 -5.82
C GLU A 95 -4.35 -3.53 -6.02
N VAL A 96 -3.31 -4.15 -6.54
CA VAL A 96 -2.05 -3.48 -6.89
C VAL A 96 -1.87 -3.57 -8.39
N ALA A 97 -1.61 -2.44 -9.03
CA ALA A 97 -1.33 -2.35 -10.45
C ALA A 97 0.00 -1.64 -10.68
N GLY A 98 0.79 -2.16 -11.57
CA GLY A 98 2.10 -1.58 -11.90
C GLY A 98 3.05 -2.61 -12.47
N THR A 99 4.29 -2.20 -12.68
CA THR A 99 5.34 -3.04 -13.21
C THR A 99 6.22 -3.55 -12.07
N ALA A 100 6.19 -4.84 -11.82
CA ALA A 100 7.05 -5.46 -10.82
C ALA A 100 8.49 -5.54 -11.32
N LEU A 101 9.43 -5.43 -10.40
CA LEU A 101 10.84 -5.69 -10.72
C LEU A 101 11.05 -7.18 -10.98
N PRO A 102 11.88 -7.56 -11.96
CA PRO A 102 12.20 -8.96 -12.22
C PRO A 102 12.75 -9.65 -10.97
N GLY A 103 12.17 -10.78 -10.60
CA GLY A 103 12.53 -11.53 -9.39
C GLY A 103 11.78 -11.11 -8.13
N ALA A 104 10.96 -10.08 -8.20
CA ALA A 104 10.11 -9.63 -7.09
C ALA A 104 8.67 -9.37 -7.56
N GLY A 105 8.18 -10.19 -8.45
CA GLY A 105 6.83 -10.14 -8.97
C GLY A 105 5.85 -10.98 -8.16
N GLU A 106 4.62 -10.97 -8.62
CA GLU A 106 3.49 -11.58 -7.93
C GLU A 106 3.65 -13.09 -7.70
N THR A 107 4.33 -13.78 -8.61
CA THR A 107 4.51 -15.24 -8.54
C THR A 107 5.89 -15.67 -8.05
N ASP A 108 6.75 -14.73 -7.73
CA ASP A 108 8.14 -15.04 -7.35
C ASP A 108 8.31 -15.46 -5.90
N ASP A 109 7.34 -15.15 -5.04
CA ASP A 109 7.40 -15.39 -3.59
C ASP A 109 8.75 -14.98 -2.99
N ALA A 110 9.20 -13.78 -3.36
CA ALA A 110 10.53 -13.31 -3.03
C ALA A 110 10.70 -13.10 -1.52
N ARG A 111 11.80 -13.61 -0.99
CA ARG A 111 12.28 -13.35 0.37
C ARG A 111 13.57 -12.56 0.38
N SER A 112 14.21 -12.47 -0.75
CA SER A 112 15.38 -11.65 -0.98
C SER A 112 15.36 -11.13 -2.41
N PHE A 113 15.91 -9.94 -2.60
CA PHE A 113 16.01 -9.29 -3.89
C PHE A 113 17.29 -8.46 -3.91
N THR A 114 18.01 -8.50 -5.01
CA THR A 114 19.10 -7.56 -5.30
C THR A 114 19.01 -7.20 -6.76
N GLY A 115 18.93 -5.93 -7.06
CA GLY A 115 18.83 -5.48 -8.44
C GLY A 115 19.05 -4.00 -8.59
N ARG A 116 19.45 -3.63 -9.80
CA ARG A 116 19.61 -2.24 -10.21
C ARG A 116 18.24 -1.64 -10.49
N LEU A 117 18.00 -0.46 -9.97
CA LEU A 117 16.71 0.22 -10.12
C LEU A 117 16.63 0.92 -11.48
N PRO A 118 15.54 0.70 -12.25
CA PRO A 118 15.39 1.24 -13.59
C PRO A 118 14.95 2.69 -13.64
N ALA A 119 14.33 3.21 -12.58
CA ALA A 119 13.71 4.53 -12.57
C ALA A 119 13.88 5.23 -11.23
N SER A 120 13.78 6.56 -11.26
CA SER A 120 13.73 7.37 -10.04
C SER A 120 12.29 7.57 -9.60
N GLY A 121 12.03 7.52 -8.31
CA GLY A 121 10.73 7.74 -7.72
C GLY A 121 10.46 6.82 -6.54
N ASP A 122 9.19 6.69 -6.19
CA ASP A 122 8.75 5.86 -5.07
C ASP A 122 8.41 4.45 -5.54
N TYR A 123 9.17 3.49 -5.07
CA TYR A 123 8.90 2.07 -5.26
C TYR A 123 7.85 1.61 -4.25
N LEU A 124 6.97 0.73 -4.67
CA LEU A 124 5.98 0.12 -3.80
C LEU A 124 6.43 -1.29 -3.42
N ILE A 125 6.56 -1.54 -2.12
CA ILE A 125 6.87 -2.87 -1.60
C ILE A 125 5.61 -3.43 -0.95
N VAL A 126 5.19 -4.60 -1.40
CA VAL A 126 3.99 -5.28 -0.92
C VAL A 126 4.43 -6.52 -0.16
N VAL A 127 4.12 -6.59 1.13
CA VAL A 127 4.43 -7.74 1.97
C VAL A 127 3.18 -8.55 2.20
N GLY A 128 3.27 -9.85 2.00
CA GLY A 128 2.18 -10.79 2.24
C GLY A 128 2.64 -12.05 2.93
N GLY A 129 1.69 -12.76 3.52
CA GLY A 129 1.92 -14.09 4.10
C GLY A 129 1.67 -15.19 3.07
N THR A 130 2.45 -16.25 3.14
CA THR A 130 2.23 -17.46 2.34
C THR A 130 1.34 -18.48 3.06
N ARG A 131 1.31 -18.41 4.37
CA ARG A 131 0.52 -19.31 5.24
C ARG A 131 0.15 -18.57 6.52
N GLY A 132 -1.14 -18.47 6.79
CA GLY A 132 -1.63 -17.89 8.04
C GLY A 132 -1.13 -16.48 8.31
N ASN A 133 -1.04 -16.13 9.59
CA ASN A 133 -0.49 -14.85 10.04
C ASN A 133 1.03 -14.91 10.05
N ALA A 134 1.67 -13.81 9.68
CA ALA A 134 3.11 -13.71 9.68
C ALA A 134 3.57 -12.46 10.41
N THR A 135 4.58 -12.60 11.26
CA THR A 135 5.38 -11.49 11.77
C THR A 135 6.69 -11.46 11.02
N TYR A 136 7.20 -10.29 10.69
CA TYR A 136 8.36 -10.19 9.83
C TYR A 136 9.24 -8.99 10.18
N ARG A 137 10.46 -9.05 9.68
CA ARG A 137 11.39 -7.92 9.56
C ARG A 137 11.78 -7.77 8.11
N LEU A 138 11.55 -6.59 7.57
CA LEU A 138 11.93 -6.23 6.21
C LEU A 138 13.14 -5.30 6.29
N SER A 139 14.24 -5.72 5.69
CA SER A 139 15.47 -4.94 5.61
C SER A 139 15.68 -4.49 4.17
N VAL A 140 15.95 -3.21 3.98
CA VAL A 140 16.24 -2.63 2.67
C VAL A 140 17.52 -1.82 2.74
N THR A 141 18.31 -1.92 1.68
CA THR A 141 19.56 -1.15 1.50
C THR A 141 19.59 -0.61 0.10
N ILE A 142 19.98 0.64 -0.05
CA ILE A 142 20.16 1.30 -1.35
C ILE A 142 21.59 1.81 -1.45
N ARG A 143 22.26 1.48 -2.54
CA ARG A 143 23.61 1.96 -2.85
C ARG A 143 23.71 2.47 -4.28
#